data_656f53985646b8119c90866abb2cfced
#
_entry.id   656f53985646b8119c90866abb2cfced
#
_cell.length_a   1.000
_cell.length_b   1.000
_cell.length_c   1.000
_cell.angle_alpha   90.00
_cell.angle_beta   90.00
_cell.angle_gamma   90.00
#
_symmetry.space_group_name_H-M   'P 1'
#
loop_
_entity.id
_entity.type
_entity.pdbx_description
1 polymer ?
#
loop_
_entity_poly.entity_id
_entity_poly.type
_entity_poly.pdbx_seq_one_letter_code
_entity_poly.pdbx_strand_id
1 'polypeptide(L)'
;MTKSALQIARAAYQPKLPKALKGAVVAKEGEPTQSVADQEEIKKLFPNTYGMPLIQFVEGEAKEFAPMNVGVILSGGQAPGGHNVISGLFDGIKKLNPANKLYGFILGPGGLVDHKYMEPVSYTHLT
;
A
#
# COMPACT_ATOMS: atom_id res chain seq x y z
N MET A 1 -19.65 6.80 -28.22
CA MET A 1 -18.20 6.94 -28.46
C MET A 1 -17.60 5.56 -28.71
N THR A 2 -16.93 5.38 -29.85
CA THR A 2 -16.23 4.12 -30.17
C THR A 2 -14.92 4.05 -29.39
N LYS A 3 -14.70 2.97 -28.64
CA LYS A 3 -13.44 2.78 -27.90
C LYS A 3 -12.29 2.53 -28.89
N SER A 4 -11.14 3.12 -28.66
CA SER A 4 -9.93 2.85 -29.44
C SER A 4 -9.42 1.43 -29.19
N ALA A 5 -8.62 0.89 -30.12
CA ALA A 5 -8.00 -0.44 -29.96
C ALA A 5 -7.15 -0.54 -28.67
N LEU A 6 -6.46 0.56 -28.30
CA LEU A 6 -5.68 0.63 -27.06
C LEU A 6 -6.56 0.58 -25.81
N GLN A 7 -7.70 1.26 -25.82
CA GLN A 7 -8.66 1.22 -24.70
C GLN A 7 -9.24 -0.19 -24.53
N ILE A 8 -9.53 -0.89 -25.63
CA ILE A 8 -10.01 -2.27 -25.60
C ILE A 8 -8.94 -3.20 -25.04
N ALA A 9 -7.70 -3.08 -25.52
CA ALA A 9 -6.58 -3.91 -25.02
C ALA A 9 -6.31 -3.68 -23.53
N ARG A 10 -6.34 -2.43 -23.06
CA ARG A 10 -6.17 -2.10 -21.64
C ARG A 10 -7.29 -2.63 -20.77
N ALA A 11 -8.55 -2.56 -21.24
CA ALA A 11 -9.69 -3.10 -20.51
C ALA A 11 -9.66 -4.63 -20.40
N ALA A 12 -9.05 -5.31 -21.36
CA ALA A 12 -8.88 -6.77 -21.37
C ALA A 12 -7.68 -7.25 -20.54
N TYR A 13 -6.74 -6.35 -20.21
CA TYR A 13 -5.55 -6.71 -19.44
C TYR A 13 -5.90 -7.04 -17.99
N GLN A 14 -5.54 -8.23 -17.56
CA GLN A 14 -5.67 -8.68 -16.18
C GLN A 14 -4.26 -8.93 -15.60
N PRO A 15 -3.83 -8.15 -14.59
CA PRO A 15 -2.53 -8.36 -13.98
C PRO A 15 -2.46 -9.70 -13.27
N LYS A 16 -1.33 -10.39 -13.39
CA LYS A 16 -1.08 -11.63 -12.64
C LYS A 16 -0.64 -11.26 -11.23
N LEU A 17 -1.51 -11.50 -10.26
CA LEU A 17 -1.16 -11.33 -8.85
C LEU A 17 -0.33 -12.53 -8.36
N PRO A 18 0.71 -12.29 -7.55
CA PRO A 18 1.38 -13.35 -6.80
C PRO A 18 0.38 -14.15 -5.97
N LYS A 19 0.65 -15.45 -5.77
CA LYS A 19 -0.25 -16.31 -5.00
C LYS A 19 -0.50 -15.77 -3.59
N ALA A 20 0.53 -15.28 -2.92
CA ALA A 20 0.43 -14.70 -1.59
C ALA A 20 -0.56 -13.52 -1.49
N LEU A 21 -0.84 -12.80 -2.59
CA LEU A 21 -1.76 -11.66 -2.61
C LEU A 21 -3.20 -12.04 -2.98
N LYS A 22 -3.48 -13.33 -3.20
CA LYS A 22 -4.82 -13.80 -3.57
C LYS A 22 -5.72 -14.12 -2.37
N GLY A 23 -5.14 -14.24 -1.18
CA GLY A 23 -5.85 -14.59 0.05
C GLY A 23 -5.34 -13.80 1.24
N ALA A 24 -5.44 -14.40 2.41
CA ALA A 24 -4.83 -13.85 3.62
C ALA A 24 -3.30 -13.89 3.50
N VAL A 25 -2.66 -12.81 3.92
CA VAL A 25 -1.21 -12.63 3.80
C VAL A 25 -0.62 -12.44 5.18
N VAL A 26 0.49 -13.13 5.45
CA VAL A 26 1.31 -12.92 6.64
C VAL A 26 2.72 -12.54 6.25
N ALA A 27 3.34 -11.69 7.05
CA ALA A 27 4.75 -11.37 6.92
C ALA A 27 5.59 -12.47 7.59
N LYS A 28 6.57 -13.00 6.87
CA LYS A 28 7.54 -13.97 7.37
C LYS A 28 8.93 -13.39 7.25
N GLU A 29 9.69 -13.46 8.33
CA GLU A 29 11.11 -13.11 8.33
C GLU A 29 11.90 -14.19 7.58
N GLY A 30 12.78 -13.74 6.70
CA GLY A 30 13.74 -14.54 5.98
C GLY A 30 15.15 -14.39 6.55
N GLU A 31 16.14 -14.56 5.70
CA GLU A 31 17.54 -14.43 6.09
C GLU A 31 17.92 -12.96 6.37
N PRO A 32 18.85 -12.73 7.32
CA PRO A 32 19.44 -11.42 7.54
C PRO A 32 20.09 -10.87 6.28
N THR A 33 19.96 -9.58 6.05
CA THR A 33 20.60 -8.89 4.93
C THR A 33 21.99 -8.37 5.31
N GLN A 34 22.84 -8.24 4.29
CA GLN A 34 24.15 -7.63 4.42
C GLN A 34 24.38 -6.65 3.28
N SER A 35 25.16 -5.60 3.53
CA SER A 35 25.60 -4.72 2.45
C SER A 35 26.60 -5.42 1.53
N VAL A 36 26.63 -5.06 0.27
CA VAL A 36 27.55 -5.64 -0.74
C VAL A 36 29.00 -5.22 -0.45
N ALA A 37 29.20 -4.02 0.11
CA ALA A 37 30.51 -3.47 0.43
C ALA A 37 30.43 -2.70 1.77
N ASP A 38 31.60 -2.38 2.34
CA ASP A 38 31.77 -1.54 3.53
C ASP A 38 30.93 -1.98 4.74
N GLN A 39 30.78 -3.28 4.90
CA GLN A 39 29.88 -3.88 5.89
C GLN A 39 30.13 -3.40 7.31
N GLU A 40 31.40 -3.34 7.74
CA GLU A 40 31.76 -2.93 9.10
C GLU A 40 31.48 -1.44 9.36
N GLU A 41 31.69 -0.60 8.36
CA GLU A 41 31.39 0.82 8.47
C GLU A 41 29.89 1.10 8.49
N ILE A 42 29.15 0.47 7.59
CA ILE A 42 27.70 0.58 7.54
C ILE A 42 27.06 0.07 8.82
N LYS A 43 27.55 -1.03 9.37
CA LYS A 43 27.09 -1.57 10.65
C LYS A 43 27.32 -0.61 11.82
N LYS A 44 28.45 0.08 11.83
CA LYS A 44 28.75 1.11 12.85
C LYS A 44 27.84 2.32 12.73
N LEU A 45 27.58 2.77 11.50
CA LEU A 45 26.73 3.92 11.24
C LEU A 45 25.24 3.65 11.46
N PHE A 46 24.80 2.43 11.17
CA PHE A 46 23.39 2.02 11.22
C PHE A 46 23.19 0.75 12.08
N PRO A 47 23.58 0.77 13.36
CA PRO A 47 23.58 -0.44 14.20
C PRO A 47 22.18 -1.04 14.41
N ASN A 48 21.13 -0.24 14.34
CA ASN A 48 19.75 -0.68 14.58
C ASN A 48 19.04 -1.21 13.33
N THR A 49 19.61 -1.00 12.15
CA THR A 49 18.99 -1.38 10.87
C THR A 49 19.86 -2.31 10.03
N TYR A 50 21.14 -2.40 10.33
CA TYR A 50 22.05 -3.34 9.67
C TYR A 50 21.71 -4.78 10.04
N GLY A 51 21.65 -5.64 9.04
CA GLY A 51 21.35 -7.06 9.24
C GLY A 51 19.87 -7.39 9.46
N MET A 52 18.98 -6.43 9.26
CA MET A 52 17.54 -6.70 9.32
C MET A 52 17.15 -7.76 8.29
N PRO A 53 16.27 -8.71 8.63
CA PRO A 53 15.88 -9.78 7.74
C PRO A 53 15.04 -9.25 6.56
N LEU A 54 15.09 -9.98 5.45
CA LEU A 54 14.13 -9.79 4.38
C LEU A 54 12.74 -10.19 4.85
N ILE A 55 11.77 -9.33 4.61
CA ILE A 55 10.36 -9.67 4.87
C ILE A 55 9.73 -10.23 3.59
N GLN A 56 9.19 -11.43 3.70
CA GLN A 56 8.46 -12.10 2.64
C GLN A 56 6.98 -12.16 2.99
N PHE A 57 6.13 -11.90 2.00
CA PHE A 57 4.70 -12.12 2.15
C PHE A 57 4.34 -13.51 1.67
N VAL A 58 3.78 -14.32 2.56
CA VAL A 58 3.35 -15.68 2.27
C VAL A 58 1.86 -15.85 2.54
N GLU A 59 1.26 -16.90 2.00
CA GLU A 59 -0.12 -17.25 2.31
C GLU A 59 -0.24 -17.54 3.82
N GLY A 60 -1.26 -16.96 4.44
CA GLY A 60 -1.61 -17.14 5.85
C GLY A 60 -3.04 -17.60 6.02
N GLU A 61 -3.43 -17.79 7.26
CA GLU A 61 -4.82 -18.07 7.60
C GLU A 61 -5.65 -16.80 7.61
N ALA A 62 -6.88 -16.88 7.14
CA ALA A 62 -7.82 -15.78 7.23
C ALA A 62 -8.11 -15.48 8.71
N LYS A 63 -7.95 -14.23 9.10
CA LYS A 63 -8.26 -13.74 10.44
C LYS A 63 -9.33 -12.67 10.35
N GLU A 64 -10.19 -12.63 11.35
CA GLU A 64 -11.06 -11.48 11.54
C GLU A 64 -10.28 -10.34 12.16
N PHE A 65 -10.42 -9.17 11.59
CA PHE A 65 -9.78 -7.96 12.09
C PHE A 65 -10.82 -7.06 12.76
N ALA A 66 -10.48 -6.52 13.92
CA ALA A 66 -11.27 -5.45 14.52
C ALA A 66 -11.33 -4.24 13.57
N PRO A 67 -12.41 -3.44 13.63
CA PRO A 67 -12.50 -2.22 12.84
C PRO A 67 -11.29 -1.31 13.06
N MET A 68 -10.76 -0.76 11.98
CA MET A 68 -9.61 0.15 12.03
C MET A 68 -9.84 1.40 11.20
N ASN A 69 -9.17 2.47 11.59
CA ASN A 69 -9.08 3.71 10.83
C ASN A 69 -7.71 3.77 10.16
N VAL A 70 -7.70 3.97 8.85
CA VAL A 70 -6.48 4.04 8.04
C VAL A 70 -6.37 5.45 7.46
N GLY A 71 -5.23 6.10 7.67
CA GLY A 71 -4.93 7.40 7.07
C GLY A 71 -4.03 7.24 5.84
N VAL A 72 -4.30 7.97 4.77
CA VAL A 72 -3.43 8.03 3.58
C VAL A 72 -2.97 9.45 3.32
N ILE A 73 -1.67 9.60 3.11
CA ILE A 73 -1.01 10.86 2.79
C ILE A 73 -0.26 10.68 1.48
N LEU A 74 -0.59 11.48 0.49
CA LEU A 74 0.20 11.58 -0.74
C LEU A 74 1.14 12.78 -0.59
N SER A 75 2.44 12.50 -0.54
CA SER A 75 3.48 13.53 -0.40
C SER A 75 4.24 13.70 -1.72
N GLY A 76 4.57 14.96 -2.04
CA GLY A 76 5.29 15.30 -3.26
C GLY A 76 4.38 15.80 -4.39
N GLY A 77 4.94 15.86 -5.61
CA GLY A 77 4.22 16.27 -6.80
C GLY A 77 3.27 15.19 -7.34
N GLN A 78 2.59 15.51 -8.43
CA GLN A 78 1.73 14.53 -9.10
C GLN A 78 2.56 13.36 -9.62
N ALA A 79 2.17 12.14 -9.24
CA ALA A 79 2.74 10.91 -9.75
C ALA A 79 1.64 10.03 -10.36
N PRO A 80 1.92 9.34 -11.48
CA PRO A 80 0.98 8.38 -12.05
C PRO A 80 0.65 7.28 -11.05
N GLY A 81 -0.62 6.90 -10.95
CA GLY A 81 -1.05 5.77 -10.13
C GLY A 81 -1.50 6.10 -8.70
N GLY A 82 -1.40 7.34 -8.23
CA GLY A 82 -1.87 7.73 -6.90
C GLY A 82 -3.35 7.36 -6.65
N HIS A 83 -4.21 7.60 -7.63
CA HIS A 83 -5.63 7.21 -7.56
C HIS A 83 -5.81 5.69 -7.42
N ASN A 84 -4.99 4.90 -8.12
CA ASN A 84 -5.05 3.44 -8.02
C ASN A 84 -4.62 2.94 -6.64
N VAL A 85 -3.64 3.60 -6.02
CA VAL A 85 -3.20 3.29 -4.64
C VAL A 85 -4.33 3.54 -3.66
N ILE A 86 -4.99 4.71 -3.75
CA ILE A 86 -6.10 5.06 -2.85
C ILE A 86 -7.28 4.11 -3.05
N SER A 87 -7.65 3.84 -4.31
CA SER A 87 -8.73 2.88 -4.63
C SER A 87 -8.41 1.49 -4.10
N GLY A 88 -7.19 1.00 -4.32
CA GLY A 88 -6.76 -0.30 -3.83
C GLY A 88 -6.73 -0.40 -2.30
N LEU A 89 -6.31 0.67 -1.62
CA LEU A 89 -6.39 0.75 -0.17
C LEU A 89 -7.83 0.70 0.33
N PHE A 90 -8.71 1.51 -0.28
CA PHE A 90 -10.12 1.54 0.09
C PHE A 90 -10.77 0.16 -0.04
N ASP A 91 -10.64 -0.45 -1.22
CA ASP A 91 -11.21 -1.77 -1.49
C ASP A 91 -10.61 -2.84 -0.57
N GLY A 92 -9.29 -2.79 -0.36
CA GLY A 92 -8.57 -3.74 0.49
C GLY A 92 -9.01 -3.69 1.95
N ILE A 93 -9.07 -2.50 2.54
CA ILE A 93 -9.49 -2.36 3.95
C ILE A 93 -10.97 -2.69 4.14
N LYS A 94 -11.84 -2.34 3.19
CA LYS A 94 -13.26 -2.70 3.22
C LYS A 94 -13.50 -4.20 3.09
N LYS A 95 -12.64 -4.89 2.32
CA LYS A 95 -12.67 -6.35 2.21
C LYS A 95 -12.23 -7.03 3.50
N LEU A 96 -11.27 -6.46 4.23
CA LEU A 96 -10.83 -6.98 5.53
C LEU A 96 -11.91 -6.84 6.59
N ASN A 97 -12.54 -5.67 6.67
CA ASN A 97 -13.68 -5.41 7.55
C ASN A 97 -14.49 -4.23 6.97
N PRO A 98 -15.78 -4.43 6.67
CA PRO A 98 -16.63 -3.35 6.12
C PRO A 98 -16.74 -2.11 7.00
N ALA A 99 -16.51 -2.24 8.31
CA ALA A 99 -16.53 -1.12 9.25
C ALA A 99 -15.25 -0.27 9.22
N ASN A 100 -14.20 -0.73 8.53
CA ASN A 100 -12.96 0.04 8.37
C ASN A 100 -13.21 1.37 7.66
N LYS A 101 -12.46 2.39 8.07
CA LYS A 101 -12.54 3.74 7.50
C LYS A 101 -11.21 4.15 6.90
N LEU A 102 -11.27 4.80 5.74
CA LEU A 102 -10.12 5.44 5.09
C LEU A 102 -10.25 6.95 5.22
N TYR A 103 -9.19 7.62 5.61
CA TYR A 103 -9.10 9.07 5.68
C TYR A 103 -7.99 9.56 4.75
N GLY A 104 -8.34 10.40 3.79
CA GLY A 104 -7.38 11.06 2.90
C GLY A 104 -7.01 12.43 3.44
N PHE A 105 -5.72 12.68 3.74
CA PHE A 105 -5.27 13.99 4.19
C PHE A 105 -5.07 14.91 2.99
N ILE A 106 -5.70 16.08 3.07
CA ILE A 106 -5.72 17.08 2.00
C ILE A 106 -4.42 17.89 2.05
N LEU A 107 -3.78 18.08 0.89
CA LEU A 107 -2.50 18.79 0.79
C LEU A 107 -1.32 18.08 1.47
N GLY A 108 -1.36 16.75 1.48
CA GLY A 108 -0.24 15.94 1.97
C GLY A 108 0.02 16.08 3.47
N PRO A 109 1.29 16.15 3.90
CA PRO A 109 1.64 16.23 5.33
C PRO A 109 1.05 17.45 6.06
N GLY A 110 0.84 18.56 5.37
CA GLY A 110 0.18 19.76 5.94
C GLY A 110 -1.25 19.45 6.40
N GLY A 111 -1.98 18.64 5.65
CA GLY A 111 -3.32 18.20 6.03
C GLY A 111 -3.36 17.40 7.32
N LEU A 112 -2.30 16.61 7.59
CA LEU A 112 -2.19 15.89 8.85
C LEU A 112 -1.99 16.86 10.03
N VAL A 113 -1.10 17.84 9.88
CA VAL A 113 -0.82 18.83 10.91
C VAL A 113 -2.03 19.73 11.18
N ASP A 114 -2.72 20.14 10.12
CA ASP A 114 -3.89 21.02 10.20
C ASP A 114 -5.21 20.29 10.45
N HIS A 115 -5.18 18.97 10.62
CA HIS A 115 -6.37 18.10 10.73
C HIS A 115 -7.37 18.25 9.57
N LYS A 116 -6.86 18.50 8.35
CA LYS A 116 -7.66 18.61 7.13
C LYS A 116 -7.70 17.28 6.40
N TYR A 117 -8.78 16.56 6.53
CA TYR A 117 -8.99 15.26 5.89
C TYR A 117 -10.41 15.10 5.38
N MET A 118 -10.59 14.13 4.50
CA MET A 118 -11.89 13.66 4.05
C MET A 118 -12.00 12.15 4.27
N GLU A 119 -13.20 11.69 4.58
CA GLU A 119 -13.53 10.26 4.58
C GLU A 119 -14.20 9.93 3.24
N PRO A 120 -13.51 9.26 2.31
CA PRO A 120 -14.12 8.84 1.06
C PRO A 120 -15.16 7.75 1.33
N VAL A 121 -16.36 7.95 0.80
CA VAL A 121 -17.48 6.98 0.89
C VAL A 121 -17.38 5.95 -0.25
N SER A 122 -16.70 6.32 -1.34
CA SER A 122 -16.33 5.47 -2.46
C SER A 122 -15.14 6.10 -3.21
N TYR A 123 -14.44 5.30 -4.04
CA TYR A 123 -13.33 5.79 -4.86
C TYR A 123 -13.73 6.91 -5.84
N THR A 124 -15.02 7.07 -6.16
CA THR A 124 -15.53 8.10 -7.07
C THR A 124 -15.45 9.52 -6.51
N HIS A 125 -15.23 9.69 -5.21
CA HIS A 125 -15.09 11.01 -4.56
C HIS A 125 -13.65 11.53 -4.51
N LEU A 126 -12.70 10.80 -5.11
CA LEU A 126 -11.26 11.13 -5.08
C LEU A 126 -10.75 11.68 -6.42
N THR A 127 -11.62 11.89 -7.39
CA THR A 127 -11.31 12.46 -8.71
C THR A 127 -11.74 13.90 -8.81
#